data_6e1516ded373d6c86fb70997e9472412
#
_entry.id   6e1516ded373d6c86fb70997e9472412
#
_cell.length_a   1.000
_cell.length_b   1.000
_cell.length_c   1.000
_cell.angle_alpha   90.00
_cell.angle_beta   90.00
_cell.angle_gamma   90.00
#
_symmetry.space_group_name_H-M   'P 1'
#
loop_
_entity.id
_entity.type
_entity.pdbx_description
1 polymer ?
#
loop_
_entity_poly.entity_id
_entity_poly.type
_entity_poly.pdbx_seq_one_letter_code
_entity_poly.pdbx_strand_id
1 'polypeptide(L)'
;MCNGEIVDRFSTFVNPEIPIPFRIETLTHINDQMVMNAPKIEEILPKFLEFCEGAVMVAHNAEFDTSFIINKAEKIGINVDTTIIDTVLLAQFLMPNLHNYKLDTLTKHLNVVLESHHRAVDDAAATADIFVKMIKMLYDRDIPDVDKLNEEGKMDENAIKKLHQYHCIILASNEMGRINLYRLVSASHLQYFNRFPKIPKSLVNQYREGLIIGSACEAGELFRSLVNGRSEAEIARIVNFYDYLEIQPIGNNRFMIEKEDCYVQNEEDLRNLNRKIVELGDKFGKPVVATCDVHFLNPEDEVYRRIIMAGKGFDDADNQAPLYLHTTEEMLHECDYLGSDKAYEVVVTNTNKIMDMCEEIEPVRPDKCPPFIENSDQMLRTICENRAHEIYGPELPQ
;
A
#
# COMPACT_ATOMS: atom_id res chain seq x y z
N MET A 1 3.36 -28.31 7.91
CA MET A 1 2.09 -28.72 8.55
C MET A 1 1.28 -29.55 7.56
N CYS A 2 0.72 -30.65 8.00
CA CYS A 2 -0.14 -31.52 7.18
C CYS A 2 -1.33 -31.97 8.03
N ASN A 3 -2.54 -31.89 7.49
CA ASN A 3 -3.79 -32.27 8.19
C ASN A 3 -3.96 -31.66 9.60
N GLY A 4 -3.47 -30.44 9.78
CA GLY A 4 -3.57 -29.72 11.07
C GLY A 4 -2.47 -30.03 12.07
N GLU A 5 -1.50 -30.88 11.73
CA GLU A 5 -0.38 -31.26 12.61
C GLU A 5 0.96 -30.76 12.03
N ILE A 6 1.86 -30.35 12.90
CA ILE A 6 3.24 -29.98 12.53
C ILE A 6 4.00 -31.28 12.30
N VAL A 7 4.30 -31.63 11.05
CA VAL A 7 4.96 -32.88 10.64
C VAL A 7 6.48 -32.75 10.55
N ASP A 8 6.98 -31.53 10.31
CA ASP A 8 8.42 -31.27 10.20
C ASP A 8 8.75 -29.82 10.58
N ARG A 9 10.02 -29.54 10.88
CA ARG A 9 10.51 -28.21 11.28
C ARG A 9 11.85 -27.95 10.62
N PHE A 10 12.00 -26.72 10.06
CA PHE A 10 13.25 -26.20 9.56
C PHE A 10 13.65 -24.99 10.39
N SER A 11 14.81 -25.04 11.02
CA SER A 11 15.36 -23.94 11.83
C SER A 11 16.87 -23.93 11.76
N THR A 12 17.44 -22.76 11.48
CA THR A 12 18.89 -22.57 11.43
C THR A 12 19.24 -21.10 11.70
N PHE A 13 20.45 -20.87 12.21
CA PHE A 13 21.04 -19.55 12.17
C PHE A 13 21.63 -19.30 10.78
N VAL A 14 21.66 -18.02 10.40
CA VAL A 14 22.29 -17.53 9.17
C VAL A 14 23.29 -16.46 9.55
N ASN A 15 24.52 -16.53 8.99
CA ASN A 15 25.50 -15.47 9.14
C ASN A 15 25.10 -14.27 8.27
N PRO A 16 24.79 -13.11 8.86
CA PRO A 16 24.40 -11.92 8.10
C PRO A 16 25.58 -11.20 7.42
N GLU A 17 26.84 -11.60 7.72
CA GLU A 17 28.10 -10.99 7.23
C GLU A 17 28.29 -9.52 7.64
N ILE A 18 27.39 -8.98 8.45
CA ILE A 18 27.45 -7.66 9.05
C ILE A 18 27.15 -7.79 10.55
N PRO A 19 27.66 -6.87 11.41
CA PRO A 19 27.34 -6.87 12.82
C PRO A 19 25.83 -6.72 13.06
N ILE A 20 25.30 -7.49 14.02
CA ILE A 20 23.89 -7.38 14.42
C ILE A 20 23.71 -6.10 15.24
N PRO A 21 22.82 -5.16 14.84
CA PRO A 21 22.53 -3.95 15.60
C PRO A 21 22.02 -4.29 17.00
N PHE A 22 22.45 -3.52 18.01
CA PHE A 22 22.05 -3.74 19.42
C PHE A 22 20.53 -3.83 19.62
N ARG A 23 19.76 -3.04 18.86
CA ARG A 23 18.30 -3.09 18.89
C ARG A 23 17.75 -4.45 18.46
N ILE A 24 18.33 -5.05 17.43
CA ILE A 24 17.93 -6.38 16.90
C ILE A 24 18.34 -7.47 17.89
N GLU A 25 19.54 -7.39 18.47
CA GLU A 25 19.97 -8.30 19.53
C GLU A 25 19.01 -8.25 20.73
N THR A 26 18.62 -7.06 21.17
CA THR A 26 17.66 -6.88 22.27
C THR A 26 16.29 -7.47 21.95
N LEU A 27 15.84 -7.39 20.69
CA LEU A 27 14.53 -7.88 20.24
C LEU A 27 14.51 -9.40 20.07
N THR A 28 15.52 -9.94 19.38
CA THR A 28 15.54 -11.37 18.95
C THR A 28 16.33 -12.25 19.90
N HIS A 29 17.14 -11.65 20.77
CA HIS A 29 18.15 -12.32 21.61
C HIS A 29 19.20 -13.10 20.80
N ILE A 30 19.42 -12.74 19.54
CA ILE A 30 20.44 -13.28 18.65
C ILE A 30 21.59 -12.28 18.59
N ASN A 31 22.80 -12.71 18.92
CA ASN A 31 24.00 -11.88 18.88
C ASN A 31 25.04 -12.40 17.89
N ASP A 32 26.07 -11.60 17.61
CA ASP A 32 27.11 -11.93 16.64
C ASP A 32 27.80 -13.26 16.93
N GLN A 33 28.02 -13.64 18.20
CA GLN A 33 28.67 -14.88 18.56
C GLN A 33 27.87 -16.11 18.15
N MET A 34 26.54 -16.01 18.13
CA MET A 34 25.64 -17.11 17.75
C MET A 34 25.64 -17.35 16.24
N VAL A 35 25.90 -16.32 15.43
CA VAL A 35 25.75 -16.39 13.97
C VAL A 35 27.06 -16.35 13.19
N MET A 36 28.18 -15.96 13.82
CA MET A 36 29.47 -15.78 13.13
C MET A 36 29.99 -17.05 12.42
N ASN A 37 29.66 -18.24 12.95
CA ASN A 37 30.01 -19.53 12.35
C ASN A 37 28.84 -20.23 11.68
N ALA A 38 27.69 -19.55 11.56
CA ALA A 38 26.52 -20.09 10.85
C ALA A 38 26.76 -20.05 9.33
N PRO A 39 26.08 -20.91 8.55
CA PRO A 39 26.16 -20.85 7.09
C PRO A 39 25.56 -19.52 6.56
N LYS A 40 25.97 -19.13 5.37
CA LYS A 40 25.44 -17.96 4.70
C LYS A 40 24.07 -18.22 4.09
N ILE A 41 23.37 -17.13 3.76
CA ILE A 41 22.02 -17.22 3.20
C ILE A 41 21.99 -18.00 1.88
N GLU A 42 23.03 -17.86 1.06
CA GLU A 42 23.19 -18.55 -0.23
C GLU A 42 23.24 -20.09 -0.08
N GLU A 43 23.67 -20.58 1.07
CA GLU A 43 23.75 -22.02 1.37
C GLU A 43 22.45 -22.56 1.98
N ILE A 44 21.73 -21.72 2.70
CA ILE A 44 20.53 -22.10 3.46
C ILE A 44 19.26 -21.93 2.65
N LEU A 45 19.17 -20.85 1.88
CA LEU A 45 17.95 -20.51 1.15
C LEU A 45 17.50 -21.59 0.17
N PRO A 46 18.39 -22.22 -0.62
CA PRO A 46 17.99 -23.36 -1.46
C PRO A 46 17.40 -24.52 -0.67
N LYS A 47 17.97 -24.85 0.47
CA LYS A 47 17.47 -25.93 1.35
C LYS A 47 16.12 -25.60 1.97
N PHE A 48 15.93 -24.32 2.33
CA PHE A 48 14.64 -23.83 2.83
C PHE A 48 13.56 -23.90 1.74
N LEU A 49 13.89 -23.51 0.51
CA LEU A 49 12.96 -23.58 -0.61
C LEU A 49 12.61 -25.04 -0.98
N GLU A 50 13.58 -25.95 -0.93
CA GLU A 50 13.35 -27.39 -1.08
C GLU A 50 12.41 -27.93 0.03
N PHE A 51 12.62 -27.48 1.27
CA PHE A 51 11.72 -27.83 2.40
C PHE A 51 10.29 -27.32 2.17
N CYS A 52 10.11 -26.18 1.48
CA CYS A 52 8.81 -25.60 1.15
C CYS A 52 8.20 -26.12 -0.15
N GLU A 53 8.87 -27.01 -0.89
CA GLU A 53 8.42 -27.47 -2.20
C GLU A 53 7.03 -28.13 -2.13
N GLY A 54 6.11 -27.70 -3.01
CA GLY A 54 4.74 -28.20 -3.06
C GLY A 54 3.84 -27.76 -1.90
N ALA A 55 4.31 -26.86 -1.03
CA ALA A 55 3.54 -26.34 0.09
C ALA A 55 3.07 -24.91 -0.16
N VAL A 56 2.00 -24.51 0.52
CA VAL A 56 1.55 -23.11 0.63
C VAL A 56 2.29 -22.45 1.81
N MET A 57 2.92 -21.32 1.57
CA MET A 57 3.53 -20.53 2.65
C MET A 57 2.45 -19.79 3.44
N VAL A 58 2.47 -19.95 4.77
CA VAL A 58 1.56 -19.24 5.68
C VAL A 58 2.40 -18.45 6.67
N ALA A 59 2.17 -17.15 6.73
CA ALA A 59 2.88 -16.29 7.66
C ALA A 59 1.96 -15.23 8.29
N HIS A 60 2.42 -14.62 9.37
CA HIS A 60 1.70 -13.55 10.07
C HIS A 60 2.29 -12.19 9.69
N ASN A 61 1.58 -11.38 8.93
CA ASN A 61 2.10 -10.24 8.18
C ASN A 61 3.13 -10.71 7.13
N ALA A 62 2.65 -11.60 6.27
CA ALA A 62 3.45 -12.41 5.34
C ALA A 62 4.38 -11.59 4.44
N GLU A 63 3.99 -10.35 4.10
CA GLU A 63 4.79 -9.44 3.29
C GLU A 63 6.19 -9.21 3.87
N PHE A 64 6.30 -9.14 5.21
CA PHE A 64 7.59 -8.95 5.88
C PHE A 64 8.52 -10.15 5.65
N ASP A 65 8.09 -11.36 5.96
CA ASP A 65 8.93 -12.55 5.88
C ASP A 65 9.24 -12.95 4.43
N THR A 66 8.24 -12.89 3.56
CA THR A 66 8.38 -13.31 2.16
C THR A 66 9.26 -12.36 1.35
N SER A 67 9.28 -11.06 1.68
CA SER A 67 10.16 -10.10 1.02
C SER A 67 11.63 -10.47 1.15
N PHE A 68 12.06 -10.89 2.34
CA PHE A 68 13.45 -11.34 2.56
C PHE A 68 13.78 -12.59 1.77
N ILE A 69 12.87 -13.57 1.74
CA ILE A 69 13.05 -14.84 1.02
C ILE A 69 13.17 -14.58 -0.48
N ILE A 70 12.21 -13.86 -1.06
CA ILE A 70 12.13 -13.62 -2.52
C ILE A 70 13.31 -12.77 -2.99
N ASN A 71 13.60 -11.66 -2.32
CA ASN A 71 14.70 -10.78 -2.72
C ASN A 71 16.08 -11.46 -2.62
N LYS A 72 16.28 -12.33 -1.62
CA LYS A 72 17.53 -13.08 -1.51
C LYS A 72 17.61 -14.21 -2.53
N ALA A 73 16.50 -14.87 -2.87
CA ALA A 73 16.43 -15.89 -3.89
C ALA A 73 16.74 -15.30 -5.29
N GLU A 74 16.19 -14.15 -5.63
CA GLU A 74 16.49 -13.44 -6.89
C GLU A 74 17.99 -13.13 -7.02
N LYS A 75 18.65 -12.66 -5.95
CA LYS A 75 20.09 -12.37 -5.92
C LYS A 75 20.97 -13.58 -6.26
N ILE A 76 20.50 -14.78 -5.93
CA ILE A 76 21.21 -16.03 -6.25
C ILE A 76 20.64 -16.75 -7.48
N GLY A 77 19.75 -16.07 -8.23
CA GLY A 77 19.19 -16.57 -9.50
C GLY A 77 18.11 -17.62 -9.35
N ILE A 78 17.45 -17.70 -8.16
CA ILE A 78 16.33 -18.62 -7.91
C ILE A 78 15.03 -17.84 -7.99
N ASN A 79 14.13 -18.25 -8.87
CA ASN A 79 12.77 -17.72 -8.92
C ASN A 79 11.89 -18.47 -7.91
N VAL A 80 11.22 -17.71 -7.02
CA VAL A 80 10.29 -18.27 -6.02
C VAL A 80 8.87 -18.01 -6.49
N ASP A 81 8.20 -19.05 -6.96
CA ASP A 81 6.78 -19.03 -7.32
C ASP A 81 6.01 -19.90 -6.31
N THR A 82 5.39 -19.26 -5.32
CA THR A 82 4.65 -19.93 -4.25
C THR A 82 3.39 -19.18 -3.88
N THR A 83 2.37 -19.93 -3.48
CA THR A 83 1.14 -19.35 -2.91
C THR A 83 1.40 -18.94 -1.47
N ILE A 84 1.00 -17.72 -1.11
CA ILE A 84 1.20 -17.14 0.22
C ILE A 84 -0.15 -16.81 0.83
N ILE A 85 -0.35 -17.23 2.08
CA ILE A 85 -1.53 -16.86 2.89
C ILE A 85 -1.06 -16.01 4.07
N ASP A 86 -1.62 -14.81 4.16
CA ASP A 86 -1.40 -13.90 5.29
C ASP A 86 -2.48 -14.10 6.37
N THR A 87 -2.07 -14.55 7.55
CA THR A 87 -3.00 -14.76 8.66
C THR A 87 -3.56 -13.46 9.24
N VAL A 88 -2.93 -12.30 9.01
CA VAL A 88 -3.50 -10.98 9.40
C VAL A 88 -4.72 -10.69 8.54
N LEU A 89 -4.62 -10.84 7.21
CA LEU A 89 -5.73 -10.61 6.29
C LEU A 89 -6.88 -11.59 6.56
N LEU A 90 -6.55 -12.86 6.75
CA LEU A 90 -7.53 -13.89 7.07
C LEU A 90 -8.23 -13.62 8.42
N ALA A 91 -7.48 -13.13 9.44
CA ALA A 91 -8.05 -12.75 10.73
C ALA A 91 -9.00 -11.55 10.61
N GLN A 92 -8.66 -10.56 9.78
CA GLN A 92 -9.51 -9.42 9.51
C GLN A 92 -10.85 -9.82 8.90
N PHE A 93 -10.82 -10.79 7.99
CA PHE A 93 -12.04 -11.37 7.41
C PHE A 93 -12.85 -12.19 8.42
N LEU A 94 -12.20 -13.07 9.18
CA LEU A 94 -12.89 -13.98 10.09
C LEU A 94 -13.35 -13.30 11.40
N MET A 95 -12.62 -12.30 11.87
CA MET A 95 -12.79 -11.65 13.18
C MET A 95 -12.73 -10.11 13.06
N PRO A 96 -13.64 -9.46 12.29
CA PRO A 96 -13.56 -8.04 11.94
C PRO A 96 -13.62 -7.09 13.16
N ASN A 97 -14.11 -7.57 14.30
CA ASN A 97 -14.34 -6.76 15.50
C ASN A 97 -13.13 -6.72 16.46
N LEU A 98 -12.02 -7.37 16.14
CA LEU A 98 -10.81 -7.26 16.98
C LEU A 98 -10.21 -5.85 16.90
N HIS A 99 -9.69 -5.38 18.05
CA HIS A 99 -9.09 -4.04 18.14
C HIS A 99 -7.75 -3.93 17.39
N ASN A 100 -7.01 -5.03 17.27
CA ASN A 100 -5.82 -5.19 16.42
C ASN A 100 -5.60 -6.68 16.09
N TYR A 101 -4.69 -6.93 15.15
CA TYR A 101 -4.40 -8.27 14.62
C TYR A 101 -2.94 -8.68 14.84
N LYS A 102 -2.31 -8.20 15.91
CA LYS A 102 -0.97 -8.67 16.31
C LYS A 102 -1.02 -10.13 16.71
N LEU A 103 0.09 -10.85 16.53
CA LEU A 103 0.19 -12.28 16.87
C LEU A 103 -0.27 -12.54 18.30
N ASP A 104 0.15 -11.73 19.27
CA ASP A 104 -0.30 -11.78 20.66
C ASP A 104 -1.80 -11.66 20.87
N THR A 105 -2.44 -10.81 20.10
CA THR A 105 -3.88 -10.62 20.20
C THR A 105 -4.61 -11.83 19.68
N LEU A 106 -4.14 -12.39 18.56
CA LEU A 106 -4.73 -13.59 17.97
C LEU A 106 -4.47 -14.84 18.82
N THR A 107 -3.28 -15.02 19.38
CA THR A 107 -2.98 -16.13 20.28
C THR A 107 -3.90 -16.13 21.51
N LYS A 108 -4.07 -14.97 22.14
CA LYS A 108 -4.99 -14.80 23.29
C LYS A 108 -6.43 -15.06 22.89
N HIS A 109 -6.89 -14.45 21.78
CA HIS A 109 -8.27 -14.58 21.32
C HIS A 109 -8.65 -16.01 20.94
N LEU A 110 -7.72 -16.72 20.27
CA LEU A 110 -7.92 -18.08 19.82
C LEU A 110 -7.44 -19.14 20.83
N ASN A 111 -6.99 -18.74 22.03
CA ASN A 111 -6.44 -19.64 23.04
C ASN A 111 -5.32 -20.54 22.48
N VAL A 112 -4.32 -19.93 21.85
CA VAL A 112 -3.08 -20.57 21.38
C VAL A 112 -1.96 -20.26 22.36
N VAL A 113 -1.15 -21.26 22.72
CA VAL A 113 -0.01 -21.07 23.60
C VAL A 113 1.17 -20.53 22.80
N LEU A 114 1.78 -19.44 23.27
CA LEU A 114 3.01 -18.89 22.72
C LEU A 114 4.08 -18.96 23.82
N GLU A 115 5.04 -19.88 23.66
CA GLU A 115 6.02 -20.19 24.71
C GLU A 115 7.08 -19.11 24.87
N SER A 116 7.56 -18.51 23.75
CA SER A 116 8.56 -17.43 23.77
C SER A 116 8.33 -16.45 22.63
N HIS A 117 8.14 -15.19 22.96
CA HIS A 117 8.03 -14.12 21.96
C HIS A 117 9.37 -13.85 21.26
N HIS A 118 9.29 -13.51 19.97
CA HIS A 118 10.41 -13.09 19.12
C HIS A 118 11.45 -14.19 18.84
N ARG A 119 11.09 -15.44 19.04
CA ARG A 119 11.82 -16.57 18.46
C ARG A 119 11.06 -17.08 17.24
N ALA A 120 11.66 -16.96 16.06
CA ALA A 120 11.03 -17.29 14.79
C ALA A 120 10.34 -18.68 14.75
N VAL A 121 10.90 -19.67 15.43
CA VAL A 121 10.33 -21.02 15.50
C VAL A 121 9.05 -21.06 16.34
N ASP A 122 9.03 -20.34 17.46
CA ASP A 122 7.89 -20.30 18.37
C ASP A 122 6.74 -19.46 17.76
N ASP A 123 7.10 -18.35 17.11
CA ASP A 123 6.15 -17.52 16.35
C ASP A 123 5.56 -18.27 15.15
N ALA A 124 6.38 -19.06 14.43
CA ALA A 124 5.91 -19.91 13.34
C ALA A 124 4.99 -21.04 13.83
N ALA A 125 5.29 -21.68 14.97
CA ALA A 125 4.43 -22.69 15.58
C ALA A 125 3.08 -22.10 16.02
N ALA A 126 3.11 -20.95 16.69
CA ALA A 126 1.88 -20.24 17.07
C ALA A 126 1.06 -19.81 15.86
N THR A 127 1.72 -19.35 14.78
CA THR A 127 1.05 -19.00 13.51
C THR A 127 0.39 -20.23 12.88
N ALA A 128 1.03 -21.39 12.92
CA ALA A 128 0.46 -22.66 12.44
C ALA A 128 -0.80 -23.04 13.23
N ASP A 129 -0.77 -22.97 14.57
CA ASP A 129 -1.92 -23.28 15.42
C ASP A 129 -3.08 -22.28 15.23
N ILE A 130 -2.77 -20.98 15.07
CA ILE A 130 -3.75 -19.94 14.72
C ILE A 130 -4.40 -20.29 13.38
N PHE A 131 -3.61 -20.62 12.36
CA PHE A 131 -4.10 -20.96 11.04
C PHE A 131 -5.00 -22.19 11.03
N VAL A 132 -4.66 -23.25 11.79
CA VAL A 132 -5.54 -24.42 11.95
C VAL A 132 -6.92 -24.02 12.51
N LYS A 133 -6.94 -23.13 13.51
CA LYS A 133 -8.20 -22.64 14.07
C LYS A 133 -8.98 -21.78 13.08
N MET A 134 -8.29 -20.97 12.29
CA MET A 134 -8.92 -20.18 11.23
C MET A 134 -9.50 -21.05 10.11
N ILE A 135 -8.80 -22.10 9.69
CA ILE A 135 -9.34 -23.09 8.74
C ILE A 135 -10.65 -23.67 9.28
N LYS A 136 -10.70 -24.06 10.55
CA LYS A 136 -11.94 -24.55 11.15
C LYS A 136 -13.07 -23.51 11.09
N MET A 137 -12.76 -22.24 11.37
CA MET A 137 -13.75 -21.14 11.24
C MET A 137 -14.22 -20.94 9.80
N LEU A 138 -13.37 -21.19 8.79
CA LEU A 138 -13.76 -21.18 7.38
C LEU A 138 -14.73 -22.33 7.06
N TYR A 139 -14.42 -23.56 7.51
CA TYR A 139 -15.35 -24.70 7.35
C TYR A 139 -16.69 -24.46 8.04
N ASP A 140 -16.71 -23.86 9.23
CA ASP A 140 -17.92 -23.51 9.97
C ASP A 140 -18.77 -22.45 9.21
N ARG A 141 -18.18 -21.71 8.27
CA ARG A 141 -18.84 -20.76 7.36
C ARG A 141 -19.13 -21.34 5.96
N ASP A 142 -18.94 -22.63 5.77
CA ASP A 142 -19.10 -23.31 4.48
C ASP A 142 -18.16 -22.79 3.39
N ILE A 143 -16.93 -22.41 3.76
CA ILE A 143 -15.83 -21.98 2.88
C ILE A 143 -14.75 -23.08 2.90
N PRO A 144 -14.83 -24.10 2.02
CA PRO A 144 -13.96 -25.27 2.09
C PRO A 144 -12.60 -25.07 1.42
N ASP A 145 -12.45 -24.08 0.55
CA ASP A 145 -11.24 -23.88 -0.25
C ASP A 145 -10.94 -22.39 -0.51
N VAL A 146 -9.77 -22.14 -1.11
CA VAL A 146 -9.27 -20.79 -1.40
C VAL A 146 -10.10 -20.11 -2.50
N ASP A 147 -10.64 -20.86 -3.44
CA ASP A 147 -11.44 -20.28 -4.55
C ASP A 147 -12.73 -19.71 -3.98
N LYS A 148 -13.43 -20.49 -3.15
CA LYS A 148 -14.64 -20.00 -2.45
C LYS A 148 -14.33 -18.88 -1.47
N LEU A 149 -13.16 -18.90 -0.79
CA LEU A 149 -12.72 -17.78 0.04
C LEU A 149 -12.54 -16.50 -0.78
N ASN A 150 -11.97 -16.58 -1.97
CA ASN A 150 -11.80 -15.44 -2.88
C ASN A 150 -13.14 -14.91 -3.41
N GLU A 151 -14.12 -15.78 -3.64
CA GLU A 151 -15.46 -15.40 -4.09
C GLU A 151 -16.28 -14.74 -2.97
N GLU A 152 -16.25 -15.31 -1.77
CA GLU A 152 -17.04 -14.83 -0.63
C GLU A 152 -16.31 -13.79 0.22
N GLY A 153 -15.02 -13.61 0.04
CA GLY A 153 -14.17 -12.66 0.75
C GLY A 153 -14.52 -11.19 0.53
N LYS A 154 -15.80 -10.88 0.29
CA LYS A 154 -16.35 -9.53 0.37
C LYS A 154 -16.24 -9.07 1.82
N MET A 155 -15.11 -8.45 2.12
CA MET A 155 -14.92 -7.80 3.41
C MET A 155 -16.06 -6.80 3.63
N ASP A 156 -16.62 -6.78 4.84
CA ASP A 156 -17.52 -5.72 5.21
C ASP A 156 -16.80 -4.35 5.16
N GLU A 157 -17.56 -3.26 5.11
CA GLU A 157 -16.99 -1.91 5.04
C GLU A 157 -16.01 -1.62 6.20
N ASN A 158 -16.24 -2.18 7.38
CA ASN A 158 -15.38 -1.95 8.55
C ASN A 158 -14.06 -2.71 8.45
N ALA A 159 -14.04 -3.88 7.84
CA ALA A 159 -12.82 -4.61 7.52
C ALA A 159 -12.01 -3.87 6.45
N ILE A 160 -12.65 -3.43 5.37
CA ILE A 160 -12.01 -2.63 4.30
C ILE A 160 -11.36 -1.36 4.87
N LYS A 161 -12.03 -0.66 5.79
CA LYS A 161 -11.48 0.55 6.43
C LYS A 161 -10.17 0.30 7.19
N LYS A 162 -9.94 -0.91 7.66
CA LYS A 162 -8.73 -1.29 8.44
C LYS A 162 -7.59 -1.78 7.56
N LEU A 163 -7.82 -2.08 6.27
CA LEU A 163 -6.78 -2.51 5.35
C LEU A 163 -5.69 -1.44 5.20
N HIS A 164 -4.48 -1.92 4.87
CA HIS A 164 -3.39 -1.04 4.47
C HIS A 164 -3.81 -0.20 3.25
N GLN A 165 -3.33 1.03 3.19
CA GLN A 165 -3.62 1.96 2.11
C GLN A 165 -2.36 2.26 1.32
N TYR A 166 -2.55 2.48 0.02
CA TYR A 166 -1.50 2.88 -0.91
C TYR A 166 -1.87 4.21 -1.56
N HIS A 167 -0.87 4.98 -1.94
CA HIS A 167 -1.10 6.15 -2.77
C HIS A 167 -1.52 5.71 -4.18
N CYS A 168 -2.36 6.52 -4.80
CA CYS A 168 -2.85 6.32 -6.16
C CYS A 168 -3.16 7.69 -6.77
N ILE A 169 -2.77 7.91 -8.02
CA ILE A 169 -3.13 9.10 -8.78
C ILE A 169 -4.42 8.81 -9.55
N ILE A 170 -5.38 9.71 -9.48
CA ILE A 170 -6.62 9.64 -10.24
C ILE A 170 -6.81 10.95 -10.98
N LEU A 171 -6.75 10.92 -12.31
CA LEU A 171 -6.98 12.06 -13.17
C LEU A 171 -8.38 11.94 -13.78
N ALA A 172 -9.12 13.03 -13.81
CA ALA A 172 -10.37 13.12 -14.57
C ALA A 172 -10.03 13.52 -16.01
N SER A 173 -10.30 12.64 -16.97
CA SER A 173 -9.99 12.87 -18.38
C SER A 173 -11.10 13.63 -19.12
N ASN A 174 -12.31 13.65 -18.58
CA ASN A 174 -13.47 14.31 -19.17
C ASN A 174 -14.54 14.62 -18.10
N GLU A 175 -15.67 15.17 -18.50
CA GLU A 175 -16.76 15.54 -17.57
C GLU A 175 -17.31 14.35 -16.78
N MET A 176 -17.41 13.15 -17.37
CA MET A 176 -17.83 11.95 -16.66
C MET A 176 -16.79 11.56 -15.60
N GLY A 177 -15.50 11.66 -15.94
CA GLY A 177 -14.41 11.45 -15.00
C GLY A 177 -14.47 12.40 -13.82
N ARG A 178 -14.76 13.68 -14.04
CA ARG A 178 -14.95 14.67 -12.97
C ARG A 178 -16.08 14.23 -12.01
N ILE A 179 -17.22 13.81 -12.56
CA ILE A 179 -18.35 13.33 -11.75
C ILE A 179 -17.96 12.09 -10.96
N ASN A 180 -17.29 11.13 -11.59
CA ASN A 180 -16.88 9.88 -10.98
C ASN A 180 -15.81 10.11 -9.91
N LEU A 181 -14.86 11.01 -10.14
CA LEU A 181 -13.86 11.41 -9.13
C LEU A 181 -14.57 11.99 -7.88
N TYR A 182 -15.56 12.87 -8.04
CA TYR A 182 -16.30 13.41 -6.90
C TYR A 182 -17.10 12.35 -6.15
N ARG A 183 -17.65 11.33 -6.85
CA ARG A 183 -18.31 10.18 -6.21
C ARG A 183 -17.32 9.38 -5.37
N LEU A 184 -16.13 9.10 -5.91
CA LEU A 184 -15.07 8.39 -5.20
C LEU A 184 -14.60 9.16 -3.97
N VAL A 185 -14.34 10.46 -4.09
CA VAL A 185 -13.95 11.31 -2.96
C VAL A 185 -15.05 11.36 -1.91
N SER A 186 -16.32 11.52 -2.31
CA SER A 186 -17.43 11.51 -1.37
C SER A 186 -17.55 10.17 -0.62
N ALA A 187 -17.47 9.05 -1.34
CA ALA A 187 -17.50 7.73 -0.72
C ALA A 187 -16.33 7.51 0.25
N SER A 188 -15.13 7.98 -0.11
CA SER A 188 -13.94 7.86 0.76
C SER A 188 -14.12 8.54 2.11
N HIS A 189 -14.81 9.66 2.14
CA HIS A 189 -15.09 10.42 3.37
C HIS A 189 -16.34 9.93 4.13
N LEU A 190 -17.38 9.52 3.44
CA LEU A 190 -18.66 9.17 4.06
C LEU A 190 -18.74 7.68 4.44
N GLN A 191 -18.13 6.79 3.65
CA GLN A 191 -18.26 5.34 3.81
C GLN A 191 -16.97 4.68 4.28
N TYR A 192 -15.81 5.08 3.72
CA TYR A 192 -14.54 4.38 3.91
C TYR A 192 -13.51 5.16 4.73
N PHE A 193 -13.93 6.18 5.48
CA PHE A 193 -13.04 6.96 6.33
C PHE A 193 -12.61 6.17 7.57
N ASN A 194 -11.28 6.05 7.77
CA ASN A 194 -10.69 5.57 9.02
C ASN A 194 -9.31 6.21 9.19
N ARG A 195 -9.21 7.23 10.04
CA ARG A 195 -8.08 8.16 10.19
C ARG A 195 -7.79 8.98 8.91
N PHE A 196 -7.84 8.33 7.75
CA PHE A 196 -7.69 8.90 6.42
C PHE A 196 -8.82 8.43 5.50
N PRO A 197 -9.19 9.20 4.48
CA PRO A 197 -10.12 8.74 3.45
C PRO A 197 -9.46 7.64 2.61
N LYS A 198 -10.19 6.55 2.34
CA LYS A 198 -9.73 5.41 1.56
C LYS A 198 -10.71 5.12 0.43
N ILE A 199 -10.21 4.57 -0.66
CA ILE A 199 -11.05 4.18 -1.80
C ILE A 199 -10.72 2.72 -2.15
N PRO A 200 -11.67 1.77 -1.99
CA PRO A 200 -11.46 0.40 -2.44
C PRO A 200 -11.25 0.32 -3.96
N LYS A 201 -10.35 -0.53 -4.45
CA LYS A 201 -10.14 -0.74 -5.90
C LYS A 201 -11.41 -1.17 -6.62
N SER A 202 -12.26 -1.95 -5.98
CA SER A 202 -13.57 -2.34 -6.53
C SER A 202 -14.45 -1.13 -6.83
N LEU A 203 -14.44 -0.12 -5.95
CA LEU A 203 -15.19 1.12 -6.17
C LEU A 203 -14.56 1.96 -7.28
N VAL A 204 -13.22 2.00 -7.37
CA VAL A 204 -12.53 2.65 -8.51
C VAL A 204 -12.94 1.99 -9.82
N ASN A 205 -12.96 0.66 -9.89
CA ASN A 205 -13.39 -0.07 -11.09
C ASN A 205 -14.86 0.19 -11.44
N GLN A 206 -15.73 0.34 -10.46
CA GLN A 206 -17.15 0.68 -10.67
C GLN A 206 -17.32 2.07 -11.32
N TYR A 207 -16.48 3.03 -10.96
CA TYR A 207 -16.50 4.41 -11.45
C TYR A 207 -15.35 4.74 -12.40
N ARG A 208 -14.82 3.72 -13.11
CA ARG A 208 -13.62 3.83 -13.95
C ARG A 208 -13.78 4.76 -15.15
N GLU A 209 -15.00 4.92 -15.67
CA GLU A 209 -15.28 5.70 -16.88
C GLU A 209 -14.82 7.16 -16.73
N GLY A 210 -14.03 7.64 -17.68
CA GLY A 210 -13.47 8.98 -17.69
C GLY A 210 -12.35 9.23 -16.68
N LEU A 211 -11.83 8.18 -16.03
CA LEU A 211 -10.69 8.27 -15.11
C LEU A 211 -9.44 7.64 -15.71
N ILE A 212 -8.29 8.27 -15.45
CA ILE A 212 -6.96 7.75 -15.74
C ILE A 212 -6.28 7.49 -14.40
N ILE A 213 -5.79 6.28 -14.18
CA ILE A 213 -5.25 5.85 -12.89
C ILE A 213 -3.75 5.61 -13.01
N GLY A 214 -2.97 6.30 -12.16
CA GLY A 214 -1.52 6.19 -12.06
C GLY A 214 -1.04 5.47 -10.82
N SER A 215 0.14 4.82 -10.90
CA SER A 215 0.69 3.99 -9.83
C SER A 215 1.24 4.78 -8.64
N ALA A 216 1.36 6.09 -8.77
CA ALA A 216 1.87 7.03 -7.77
C ALA A 216 3.34 6.78 -7.34
N CYS A 217 3.73 7.34 -6.20
CA CYS A 217 5.08 7.42 -5.64
C CYS A 217 5.53 6.11 -4.94
N GLU A 218 6.56 6.21 -4.10
CA GLU A 218 7.09 5.10 -3.29
C GLU A 218 6.07 4.54 -2.27
N ALA A 219 5.04 5.32 -1.91
CA ALA A 219 3.93 4.87 -1.09
C ALA A 219 2.81 4.20 -1.92
N GLY A 220 2.96 4.12 -3.24
CA GLY A 220 2.07 3.40 -4.14
C GLY A 220 2.20 1.89 -4.03
N GLU A 221 1.15 1.16 -4.42
CA GLU A 221 1.12 -0.30 -4.32
C GLU A 221 2.18 -0.97 -5.20
N LEU A 222 2.42 -0.47 -6.42
CA LEU A 222 3.41 -1.04 -7.33
C LEU A 222 4.82 -0.94 -6.74
N PHE A 223 5.23 0.27 -6.34
CA PHE A 223 6.57 0.48 -5.79
C PHE A 223 6.80 -0.34 -4.52
N ARG A 224 5.84 -0.34 -3.59
CA ARG A 224 5.89 -1.15 -2.36
C ARG A 224 5.97 -2.64 -2.66
N SER A 225 5.22 -3.12 -3.65
CA SER A 225 5.22 -4.54 -4.01
C SER A 225 6.55 -4.97 -4.63
N LEU A 226 7.23 -4.09 -5.38
CA LEU A 226 8.56 -4.35 -5.90
C LEU A 226 9.61 -4.38 -4.77
N VAL A 227 9.59 -3.41 -3.86
CA VAL A 227 10.48 -3.39 -2.68
C VAL A 227 10.30 -4.63 -1.82
N ASN A 228 9.07 -5.11 -1.69
CA ASN A 228 8.74 -6.29 -0.88
C ASN A 228 8.88 -7.62 -1.64
N GLY A 229 9.42 -7.60 -2.87
CA GLY A 229 9.70 -8.79 -3.67
C GLY A 229 8.47 -9.65 -3.97
N ARG A 230 7.30 -9.04 -4.26
CA ARG A 230 6.10 -9.81 -4.60
C ARG A 230 6.27 -10.56 -5.91
N SER A 231 5.56 -11.68 -6.04
CA SER A 231 5.63 -12.55 -7.20
C SER A 231 5.29 -11.83 -8.51
N GLU A 232 5.83 -12.31 -9.64
CA GLU A 232 5.53 -11.74 -10.96
C GLU A 232 4.03 -11.73 -11.27
N ALA A 233 3.30 -12.75 -10.84
CA ALA A 233 1.85 -12.83 -11.03
C ALA A 233 1.10 -11.72 -10.27
N GLU A 234 1.52 -11.42 -9.03
CA GLU A 234 0.95 -10.30 -8.27
C GLU A 234 1.31 -8.95 -8.88
N ILE A 235 2.59 -8.76 -9.27
CA ILE A 235 3.05 -7.54 -9.95
C ILE A 235 2.26 -7.34 -11.26
N ALA A 236 2.07 -8.38 -12.06
CA ALA A 236 1.27 -8.31 -13.28
C ALA A 236 -0.17 -7.87 -13.01
N ARG A 237 -0.81 -8.41 -11.97
CA ARG A 237 -2.17 -8.01 -11.56
C ARG A 237 -2.20 -6.56 -11.10
N ILE A 238 -1.19 -6.11 -10.35
CA ILE A 238 -1.09 -4.73 -9.88
C ILE A 238 -0.90 -3.77 -11.05
N VAL A 239 0.04 -4.05 -11.96
CA VAL A 239 0.31 -3.22 -13.16
C VAL A 239 -0.94 -3.09 -14.04
N ASN A 240 -1.69 -4.18 -14.23
CA ASN A 240 -2.91 -4.16 -15.05
C ASN A 240 -4.02 -3.27 -14.48
N PHE A 241 -4.01 -2.97 -13.19
CA PHE A 241 -4.97 -2.05 -12.58
C PHE A 241 -4.75 -0.60 -13.02
N TYR A 242 -3.51 -0.18 -13.30
CA TYR A 242 -3.13 1.18 -13.66
C TYR A 242 -3.20 1.43 -15.16
N ASP A 243 -3.46 2.67 -15.55
CA ASP A 243 -3.40 3.13 -16.94
C ASP A 243 -2.00 3.58 -17.32
N TYR A 244 -1.26 4.13 -16.36
CA TYR A 244 0.15 4.48 -16.49
C TYR A 244 0.92 4.18 -15.19
N LEU A 245 2.24 4.07 -15.32
CA LEU A 245 3.13 3.86 -14.19
C LEU A 245 3.96 5.12 -13.95
N GLU A 246 4.49 5.26 -12.74
CA GLU A 246 5.21 6.46 -12.32
C GLU A 246 6.56 6.11 -11.71
N ILE A 247 7.57 6.90 -12.06
CA ILE A 247 8.89 6.93 -11.42
C ILE A 247 9.18 8.34 -10.95
N GLN A 248 10.08 8.46 -9.97
CA GLN A 248 10.45 9.75 -9.37
C GLN A 248 11.97 9.90 -9.27
N PRO A 249 12.50 11.12 -9.09
CA PRO A 249 13.91 11.35 -8.80
C PRO A 249 14.39 10.50 -7.63
N ILE A 250 15.61 10.00 -7.74
CA ILE A 250 16.20 9.11 -6.72
C ILE A 250 16.27 9.81 -5.36
N GLY A 251 16.51 11.12 -5.36
CA GLY A 251 16.55 11.95 -4.15
C GLY A 251 15.27 11.88 -3.30
N ASN A 252 14.10 11.72 -3.94
CA ASN A 252 12.81 11.64 -3.25
C ASN A 252 12.74 10.40 -2.32
N ASN A 253 13.43 9.33 -2.69
CA ASN A 253 13.36 8.04 -2.02
C ASN A 253 14.62 7.69 -1.23
N ARG A 254 15.61 8.60 -1.14
CA ARG A 254 16.90 8.37 -0.45
C ARG A 254 16.72 7.99 1.03
N PHE A 255 15.67 8.46 1.69
CA PHE A 255 15.31 8.11 3.06
C PHE A 255 15.14 6.59 3.27
N MET A 256 14.88 5.82 2.21
CA MET A 256 14.74 4.36 2.29
C MET A 256 16.07 3.66 2.55
N ILE A 257 17.21 4.26 2.12
CA ILE A 257 18.54 3.72 2.33
C ILE A 257 18.93 3.76 3.83
N GLU A 258 18.36 4.71 4.57
CA GLU A 258 18.63 4.91 5.99
C GLU A 258 17.77 4.01 6.90
N LYS A 259 16.77 3.31 6.32
CA LYS A 259 15.89 2.42 7.08
C LYS A 259 16.51 1.03 7.20
N GLU A 260 16.81 0.61 8.42
CA GLU A 260 17.40 -0.69 8.74
C GLU A 260 16.56 -1.89 8.25
N ASP A 261 15.25 -1.72 8.13
CA ASP A 261 14.30 -2.76 7.73
C ASP A 261 13.94 -2.69 6.23
N CYS A 262 14.69 -1.94 5.40
CA CYS A 262 14.41 -1.78 3.98
C CYS A 262 15.43 -2.56 3.13
N TYR A 263 14.94 -3.21 2.07
CA TYR A 263 15.77 -3.90 1.08
C TYR A 263 16.72 -2.96 0.32
N VAL A 264 16.37 -1.67 0.23
CA VAL A 264 17.14 -0.63 -0.46
C VAL A 264 18.35 -0.26 0.40
N GLN A 265 19.55 -0.53 -0.11
CA GLN A 265 20.81 -0.31 0.61
C GLN A 265 21.63 0.86 0.06
N ASN A 266 21.37 1.26 -1.19
CA ASN A 266 22.11 2.32 -1.89
C ASN A 266 21.27 2.93 -3.01
N GLU A 267 21.77 4.01 -3.62
CA GLU A 267 21.07 4.69 -4.72
C GLU A 267 20.91 3.82 -5.98
N GLU A 268 21.81 2.87 -6.20
CA GLU A 268 21.69 1.98 -7.37
C GLU A 268 20.51 1.01 -7.21
N ASP A 269 20.18 0.59 -5.99
CA ASP A 269 18.96 -0.18 -5.74
C ASP A 269 17.70 0.65 -6.08
N LEU A 270 17.69 1.97 -5.78
CA LEU A 270 16.60 2.87 -6.18
C LEU A 270 16.51 3.02 -7.70
N ARG A 271 17.66 3.18 -8.41
CA ARG A 271 17.69 3.21 -9.86
C ARG A 271 17.18 1.91 -10.48
N ASN A 272 17.52 0.78 -9.88
CA ASN A 272 17.06 -0.53 -10.35
C ASN A 272 15.55 -0.71 -10.15
N LEU A 273 14.95 -0.20 -9.07
CA LEU A 273 13.50 -0.16 -8.90
C LEU A 273 12.82 0.67 -10.01
N ASN A 274 13.36 1.86 -10.32
CA ASN A 274 12.83 2.68 -11.40
C ASN A 274 13.00 1.99 -12.78
N ARG A 275 14.17 1.36 -13.05
CA ARG A 275 14.35 0.55 -14.30
C ARG A 275 13.33 -0.58 -14.37
N LYS A 276 13.07 -1.26 -13.27
CA LYS A 276 12.08 -2.34 -13.20
C LYS A 276 10.67 -1.84 -13.53
N ILE A 277 10.29 -0.65 -13.05
CA ILE A 277 9.00 -0.03 -13.37
C ILE A 277 8.93 0.30 -14.88
N VAL A 278 10.02 0.81 -15.47
CA VAL A 278 10.09 1.08 -16.90
C VAL A 278 9.96 -0.21 -17.71
N GLU A 279 10.68 -1.27 -17.35
CA GLU A 279 10.57 -2.59 -17.97
C GLU A 279 9.15 -3.17 -17.90
N LEU A 280 8.48 -2.99 -16.76
CA LEU A 280 7.09 -3.38 -16.59
C LEU A 280 6.16 -2.56 -17.49
N GLY A 281 6.41 -1.26 -17.64
CA GLY A 281 5.70 -0.41 -18.59
C GLY A 281 5.83 -0.96 -20.02
N ASP A 282 7.03 -1.25 -20.47
CA ASP A 282 7.30 -1.84 -21.78
C ASP A 282 6.63 -3.23 -21.94
N LYS A 283 6.76 -4.10 -20.92
CA LYS A 283 6.19 -5.47 -20.92
C LYS A 283 4.67 -5.47 -21.03
N PHE A 284 3.99 -4.55 -20.33
CA PHE A 284 2.53 -4.49 -20.26
C PHE A 284 1.89 -3.41 -21.15
N GLY A 285 2.70 -2.71 -21.97
CA GLY A 285 2.22 -1.65 -22.86
C GLY A 285 1.63 -0.44 -22.10
N LYS A 286 2.15 -0.15 -20.91
CA LYS A 286 1.74 0.99 -20.08
C LYS A 286 2.74 2.13 -20.22
N PRO A 287 2.31 3.38 -20.51
CA PRO A 287 3.23 4.50 -20.47
C PRO A 287 3.80 4.68 -19.06
N VAL A 288 5.10 4.98 -18.98
CA VAL A 288 5.75 5.34 -17.71
C VAL A 288 6.04 6.83 -17.74
N VAL A 289 5.70 7.55 -16.71
CA VAL A 289 5.96 8.98 -16.55
C VAL A 289 6.93 9.25 -15.40
N ALA A 290 7.79 10.25 -15.56
CA ALA A 290 8.64 10.75 -14.49
C ALA A 290 8.03 12.03 -13.91
N THR A 291 7.76 12.03 -12.59
CA THR A 291 7.20 13.19 -11.86
C THR A 291 8.13 13.61 -10.73
N CYS A 292 8.12 14.91 -10.35
CA CYS A 292 9.01 15.40 -9.28
C CYS A 292 8.39 15.37 -7.88
N ASP A 293 7.11 15.09 -7.73
CA ASP A 293 6.41 15.13 -6.43
C ASP A 293 6.58 16.48 -5.70
N VAL A 294 6.24 17.56 -6.37
CA VAL A 294 6.51 18.94 -5.94
C VAL A 294 5.77 19.29 -4.65
N HIS A 295 6.53 19.68 -3.62
CA HIS A 295 6.00 20.19 -2.36
C HIS A 295 6.38 21.66 -2.10
N PHE A 296 7.39 22.16 -2.80
CA PHE A 296 7.83 23.56 -2.73
C PHE A 296 8.44 24.00 -4.08
N LEU A 297 8.57 25.30 -4.30
CA LEU A 297 8.92 25.84 -5.61
C LEU A 297 10.42 25.77 -5.89
N ASN A 298 11.24 26.32 -4.99
CA ASN A 298 12.69 26.39 -5.14
C ASN A 298 13.40 25.54 -4.10
N PRO A 299 14.62 25.06 -4.33
CA PRO A 299 15.37 24.27 -3.36
C PRO A 299 15.46 24.90 -1.96
N GLU A 300 15.63 26.23 -1.88
CA GLU A 300 15.70 26.98 -0.63
C GLU A 300 14.38 27.03 0.16
N ASP A 301 13.24 26.76 -0.47
CA ASP A 301 11.91 26.76 0.16
C ASP A 301 11.70 25.53 1.06
N GLU A 302 12.59 24.55 1.04
CA GLU A 302 12.62 23.38 1.95
C GLU A 302 12.41 23.79 3.40
N VAL A 303 13.02 24.90 3.83
CA VAL A 303 12.92 25.41 5.19
C VAL A 303 11.48 25.64 5.65
N TYR A 304 10.60 26.08 4.77
CA TYR A 304 9.18 26.32 5.08
C TYR A 304 8.44 24.99 5.32
N ARG A 305 8.71 23.98 4.48
CA ARG A 305 8.16 22.64 4.66
C ARG A 305 8.64 22.03 5.99
N ARG A 306 9.91 22.14 6.31
CA ARG A 306 10.52 21.68 7.58
C ARG A 306 9.84 22.29 8.79
N ILE A 307 9.62 23.63 8.79
CA ILE A 307 8.91 24.33 9.87
C ILE A 307 7.47 23.80 10.04
N ILE A 308 6.75 23.60 8.94
CA ILE A 308 5.36 23.10 8.96
C ILE A 308 5.33 21.66 9.50
N MET A 309 6.24 20.79 9.07
CA MET A 309 6.33 19.41 9.52
C MET A 309 6.68 19.33 11.01
N ALA A 310 7.69 20.10 11.45
CA ALA A 310 8.04 20.18 12.87
C ALA A 310 6.87 20.68 13.72
N GLY A 311 6.14 21.69 13.26
CA GLY A 311 4.95 22.21 13.92
C GLY A 311 3.79 21.20 14.01
N LYS A 312 3.75 20.21 13.12
CA LYS A 312 2.78 19.09 13.15
C LYS A 312 3.30 17.87 13.93
N GLY A 313 4.51 17.91 14.46
CA GLY A 313 5.10 16.83 15.27
C GLY A 313 5.64 15.66 14.46
N PHE A 314 6.09 15.89 13.22
CA PHE A 314 6.80 14.87 12.45
C PHE A 314 8.24 14.73 12.96
N ASP A 315 8.65 13.52 13.33
CA ASP A 315 9.99 13.23 13.89
C ASP A 315 11.10 13.37 12.84
N ASP A 316 10.78 13.25 11.56
CA ASP A 316 11.68 13.34 10.40
C ASP A 316 11.68 14.73 9.73
N ALA A 317 11.16 15.75 10.39
CA ALA A 317 11.03 17.10 9.83
C ALA A 317 12.37 17.69 9.35
N ASP A 318 13.48 17.35 10.01
CA ASP A 318 14.83 17.83 9.65
C ASP A 318 15.46 17.05 8.47
N ASN A 319 14.88 15.92 8.06
CA ASN A 319 15.36 15.11 6.93
C ASN A 319 14.46 15.33 5.71
N GLN A 320 14.71 16.40 4.97
CA GLN A 320 13.92 16.78 3.81
C GLN A 320 14.41 16.13 2.52
N ALA A 321 13.48 15.53 1.76
CA ALA A 321 13.73 15.13 0.38
C ALA A 321 13.68 16.37 -0.56
N PRO A 322 14.39 16.34 -1.72
CA PRO A 322 14.47 17.47 -2.66
C PRO A 322 13.19 17.60 -3.52
N LEU A 323 12.06 17.86 -2.87
CA LEU A 323 10.72 17.89 -3.49
C LEU A 323 10.39 19.28 -4.09
N TYR A 324 11.35 19.90 -4.77
CA TYR A 324 11.13 21.18 -5.46
C TYR A 324 10.69 20.96 -6.92
N LEU A 325 10.20 22.02 -7.54
CA LEU A 325 9.79 21.99 -8.95
C LEU A 325 11.03 21.91 -9.86
N HIS A 326 11.27 20.76 -10.44
CA HIS A 326 12.32 20.56 -11.44
C HIS A 326 11.90 21.09 -12.81
N THR A 327 12.83 21.71 -13.52
CA THR A 327 12.70 21.98 -14.96
C THR A 327 12.79 20.68 -15.77
N THR A 328 12.44 20.74 -17.05
CA THR A 328 12.55 19.59 -17.95
C THR A 328 14.00 19.09 -18.04
N GLU A 329 14.97 20.02 -18.10
CA GLU A 329 16.39 19.70 -18.16
C GLU A 329 16.87 18.98 -16.88
N GLU A 330 16.44 19.45 -15.71
CA GLU A 330 16.73 18.80 -14.41
C GLU A 330 16.14 17.42 -14.36
N MET A 331 14.87 17.24 -14.77
CA MET A 331 14.22 15.91 -14.80
C MET A 331 14.89 14.95 -15.79
N LEU A 332 15.36 15.45 -16.95
CA LEU A 332 16.12 14.63 -17.89
C LEU A 332 17.47 14.19 -17.29
N HIS A 333 18.12 15.08 -16.51
CA HIS A 333 19.34 14.74 -15.78
C HIS A 333 19.10 13.71 -14.66
N GLU A 334 18.03 13.86 -13.90
CA GLU A 334 17.63 12.88 -12.86
C GLU A 334 17.36 11.48 -13.44
N CYS A 335 16.93 11.40 -14.70
CA CYS A 335 16.60 10.17 -15.41
C CYS A 335 17.71 9.67 -16.35
N ASP A 336 18.90 10.28 -16.38
CA ASP A 336 19.99 9.98 -17.34
C ASP A 336 20.47 8.52 -17.27
N TYR A 337 20.35 7.86 -16.09
CA TYR A 337 20.67 6.45 -15.89
C TYR A 337 19.80 5.48 -16.70
N LEU A 338 18.70 5.94 -17.30
CA LEU A 338 17.84 5.18 -18.22
C LEU A 338 18.35 5.22 -19.67
N GLY A 339 19.32 6.10 -19.97
CA GLY A 339 19.74 6.44 -21.32
C GLY A 339 18.87 7.53 -21.94
N SER A 340 19.45 8.34 -22.86
CA SER A 340 18.85 9.56 -23.38
C SER A 340 17.44 9.39 -23.95
N ASP A 341 17.23 8.33 -24.74
CA ASP A 341 15.96 8.11 -25.44
C ASP A 341 14.84 7.73 -24.46
N LYS A 342 15.15 6.84 -23.50
CA LYS A 342 14.18 6.42 -22.49
C LYS A 342 13.92 7.52 -21.47
N ALA A 343 14.94 8.31 -21.08
CA ALA A 343 14.76 9.49 -20.24
C ALA A 343 13.81 10.50 -20.90
N TYR A 344 14.03 10.81 -22.20
CA TYR A 344 13.14 11.69 -22.94
C TYR A 344 11.71 11.13 -23.05
N GLU A 345 11.59 9.82 -23.27
CA GLU A 345 10.28 9.14 -23.32
C GLU A 345 9.49 9.33 -22.02
N VAL A 346 10.10 9.04 -20.86
CA VAL A 346 9.37 9.09 -19.57
C VAL A 346 9.15 10.52 -19.07
N VAL A 347 10.08 11.45 -19.34
CA VAL A 347 10.00 12.83 -18.87
C VAL A 347 9.12 13.70 -19.77
N VAL A 348 9.22 13.53 -21.09
CA VAL A 348 8.59 14.45 -22.06
C VAL A 348 7.47 13.76 -22.84
N THR A 349 7.77 12.67 -23.53
CA THR A 349 6.81 12.07 -24.46
C THR A 349 5.58 11.54 -23.72
N ASN A 350 5.79 10.73 -22.69
CA ASN A 350 4.69 10.08 -21.99
C ASN A 350 3.90 11.03 -21.09
N THR A 351 4.53 12.04 -20.50
CA THR A 351 3.83 13.07 -19.72
C THR A 351 2.87 13.87 -20.60
N ASN A 352 3.33 14.29 -21.80
CA ASN A 352 2.46 14.93 -22.79
C ASN A 352 1.35 13.98 -23.26
N LYS A 353 1.67 12.71 -23.52
CA LYS A 353 0.65 11.71 -23.92
C LYS A 353 -0.47 11.58 -22.89
N ILE A 354 -0.15 11.56 -21.59
CA ILE A 354 -1.17 11.49 -20.52
C ILE A 354 -2.00 12.78 -20.51
N MET A 355 -1.36 13.96 -20.68
CA MET A 355 -2.06 15.22 -20.74
C MET A 355 -3.00 15.29 -21.95
N ASP A 356 -2.58 14.83 -23.12
CA ASP A 356 -3.38 14.80 -24.35
C ASP A 356 -4.60 13.85 -24.26
N MET A 357 -4.61 12.93 -23.30
CA MET A 357 -5.78 12.09 -23.01
C MET A 357 -6.87 12.83 -22.22
N CYS A 358 -6.57 14.02 -21.70
CA CYS A 358 -7.49 14.81 -20.90
C CYS A 358 -8.12 15.91 -21.75
N GLU A 359 -9.44 16.00 -21.69
CA GLU A 359 -10.22 17.11 -22.26
C GLU A 359 -10.14 18.34 -21.34
N GLU A 360 -10.45 19.50 -21.87
CA GLU A 360 -10.62 20.70 -21.06
C GLU A 360 -11.91 20.57 -20.24
N ILE A 361 -11.78 20.53 -18.92
CA ILE A 361 -12.92 20.41 -17.99
C ILE A 361 -12.83 21.47 -16.90
N GLU A 362 -13.98 21.92 -16.43
CA GLU A 362 -14.07 22.84 -15.29
C GLU A 362 -14.29 22.03 -13.99
N PRO A 363 -13.41 22.17 -12.97
CA PRO A 363 -13.56 21.47 -11.68
C PRO A 363 -14.89 21.81 -10.99
N VAL A 364 -15.34 23.06 -11.10
CA VAL A 364 -16.60 23.55 -10.55
C VAL A 364 -17.50 23.98 -11.71
N ARG A 365 -18.73 23.48 -11.71
CA ARG A 365 -19.70 23.88 -12.73
C ARG A 365 -19.92 25.40 -12.73
N PRO A 366 -19.95 26.04 -13.89
CA PRO A 366 -20.14 27.50 -13.99
C PRO A 366 -21.53 27.94 -13.51
N ASP A 367 -22.53 27.06 -13.68
CA ASP A 367 -23.91 27.36 -13.33
C ASP A 367 -24.15 27.17 -11.81
N LYS A 368 -24.94 28.11 -11.26
CA LYS A 368 -25.45 27.97 -9.91
C LYS A 368 -26.49 26.85 -9.86
N CYS A 369 -26.27 25.87 -9.04
CA CYS A 369 -27.18 24.74 -8.85
C CYS A 369 -27.68 24.72 -7.39
N PRO A 370 -28.62 25.62 -7.02
CA PRO A 370 -29.22 25.55 -5.69
C PRO A 370 -29.95 24.21 -5.51
N PRO A 371 -29.89 23.60 -4.33
CA PRO A 371 -30.59 22.35 -4.07
C PRO A 371 -32.11 22.61 -4.24
N PHE A 372 -32.78 21.73 -4.97
CA PHE A 372 -34.23 21.72 -5.03
C PHE A 372 -34.76 20.93 -3.83
N ILE A 373 -35.50 21.60 -2.97
CA ILE A 373 -36.22 20.96 -1.85
C ILE A 373 -37.71 21.07 -2.15
N GLU A 374 -38.37 19.93 -2.29
CA GLU A 374 -39.79 19.86 -2.59
C GLU A 374 -40.59 20.62 -1.51
N ASN A 375 -41.53 21.44 -1.96
CA ASN A 375 -42.38 22.29 -1.09
C ASN A 375 -41.59 23.28 -0.19
N SER A 376 -40.34 23.64 -0.54
CA SER A 376 -39.53 24.54 0.27
C SER A 376 -40.18 25.90 0.52
N ASP A 377 -40.87 26.45 -0.48
CA ASP A 377 -41.57 27.76 -0.35
C ASP A 377 -42.70 27.66 0.67
N GLN A 378 -43.47 26.59 0.64
CA GLN A 378 -44.55 26.38 1.60
C GLN A 378 -44.01 26.10 2.99
N MET A 379 -42.95 25.32 3.10
CA MET A 379 -42.28 25.04 4.40
C MET A 379 -41.72 26.33 5.00
N LEU A 380 -41.04 27.16 4.21
CA LEU A 380 -40.50 28.44 4.67
C LEU A 380 -41.62 29.34 5.16
N ARG A 381 -42.71 29.46 4.39
CA ARG A 381 -43.88 30.26 4.77
C ARG A 381 -44.43 29.78 6.11
N THR A 382 -44.68 28.48 6.26
CA THR A 382 -45.20 27.89 7.51
C THR A 382 -44.28 28.15 8.69
N ILE A 383 -42.96 28.03 8.53
CA ILE A 383 -41.98 28.32 9.55
C ILE A 383 -42.06 29.81 9.95
N CYS A 384 -42.12 30.70 8.98
CA CYS A 384 -42.19 32.16 9.27
C CYS A 384 -43.51 32.53 9.96
N GLU A 385 -44.63 32.01 9.48
CA GLU A 385 -45.96 32.28 10.06
C GLU A 385 -46.04 31.74 11.50
N ASN A 386 -45.61 30.49 11.76
CA ASN A 386 -45.58 29.94 13.09
C ASN A 386 -44.70 30.75 14.03
N ARG A 387 -43.50 31.18 13.56
CA ARG A 387 -42.61 32.02 14.34
C ARG A 387 -43.18 33.40 14.63
N ALA A 388 -43.90 33.97 13.67
CA ALA A 388 -44.60 35.26 13.88
C ALA A 388 -45.68 35.11 14.95
N HIS A 389 -46.51 34.07 14.90
CA HIS A 389 -47.52 33.76 15.92
C HIS A 389 -46.92 33.46 17.31
N GLU A 390 -45.79 32.79 17.40
CA GLU A 390 -45.08 32.59 18.66
C GLU A 390 -44.64 33.92 19.30
N ILE A 391 -44.21 34.88 18.51
CA ILE A 391 -43.69 36.16 18.98
C ILE A 391 -44.83 37.15 19.31
N TYR A 392 -45.82 37.25 18.42
CA TYR A 392 -46.85 38.27 18.47
C TYR A 392 -48.24 37.79 18.94
N GLY A 393 -48.41 36.45 19.10
CA GLY A 393 -49.67 35.86 19.46
C GLY A 393 -50.59 35.55 18.24
N PRO A 394 -51.85 35.17 18.47
CA PRO A 394 -52.74 34.71 17.42
C PRO A 394 -53.13 35.80 16.40
N GLU A 395 -53.07 37.07 16.77
CA GLU A 395 -53.29 38.20 15.89
C GLU A 395 -51.95 38.88 15.57
N LEU A 396 -51.54 38.86 14.30
CA LEU A 396 -50.31 39.51 13.89
C LEU A 396 -50.51 41.02 13.76
N PRO A 397 -49.53 41.86 14.16
CA PRO A 397 -49.59 43.31 13.97
C PRO A 397 -49.68 43.65 12.46
N GLN A 398 -50.43 44.74 12.16
CA GLN A 398 -50.59 45.23 10.77
C GLN A 398 -49.28 45.77 10.19
#